data_f697b33a12910c535ee5871e89dbc51e
#
_entry.id   f697b33a12910c535ee5871e89dbc51e
#
_cell.length_a   1.000
_cell.length_b   1.000
_cell.length_c   1.000
_cell.angle_alpha   90.00
_cell.angle_beta   90.00
_cell.angle_gamma   90.00
#
_symmetry.space_group_name_H-M   'P 1'
#
loop_
_entity.id
_entity.type
_entity.pdbx_description
1 polymer ?
#
loop_
_entity_poly.entity_id
_entity_poly.type
_entity_poly.pdbx_seq_one_letter_code
_entity_poly.pdbx_strand_id
1 'polypeptide(L)'
;MQSIKTKITAELIASLEYKDRPYFVLSNNYPGFRLKVNPQGRISFITYGRVHFGGNPRTITHGTTKNLTLAEAIEKHLYTTKLLERGQDPNLI
;
A
#
# COMPACT_ATOMS: atom_id res chain seq x y z
N MET A 1 -14.16 -1.58 8.58
CA MET A 1 -13.46 -1.85 7.32
C MET A 1 -12.73 -3.17 7.45
N GLN A 2 -12.88 -4.05 6.50
CA GLN A 2 -12.24 -5.37 6.56
C GLN A 2 -10.79 -5.29 6.11
N SER A 3 -9.94 -6.09 6.71
CA SER A 3 -8.54 -6.22 6.34
C SER A 3 -8.18 -7.69 6.26
N ILE A 4 -7.39 -8.04 5.27
CA ILE A 4 -6.87 -9.38 5.08
C ILE A 4 -5.35 -9.27 5.07
N LYS A 5 -4.67 -10.08 5.86
CA LYS A 5 -3.21 -10.08 5.90
C LYS A 5 -2.69 -11.35 5.23
N THR A 6 -1.91 -11.19 4.17
CA THR A 6 -1.42 -12.31 3.38
C THR A 6 -0.20 -11.88 2.55
N LYS A 7 0.44 -12.84 1.89
CA LYS A 7 1.47 -12.52 0.92
C LYS A 7 0.83 -11.96 -0.34
N ILE A 8 1.24 -10.76 -0.73
CA ILE A 8 0.70 -10.11 -1.92
C ILE A 8 1.50 -10.57 -3.14
N THR A 9 0.80 -11.18 -4.09
CA THR A 9 1.37 -11.66 -5.35
C THR A 9 0.54 -11.16 -6.51
N ALA A 10 1.10 -11.21 -7.72
CA ALA A 10 0.35 -10.84 -8.92
C ALA A 10 -0.89 -11.72 -9.09
N GLU A 11 -0.77 -13.00 -8.75
CA GLU A 11 -1.90 -13.94 -8.82
C GLU A 11 -2.99 -13.56 -7.85
N LEU A 12 -2.63 -13.17 -6.63
CA LEU A 12 -3.59 -12.71 -5.64
C LEU A 12 -4.34 -11.48 -6.16
N ILE A 13 -3.61 -10.51 -6.70
CA ILE A 13 -4.20 -9.28 -7.23
C ILE A 13 -5.22 -9.60 -8.31
N ALA A 14 -4.89 -10.53 -9.20
CA ALA A 14 -5.79 -10.92 -10.29
C ALA A 14 -7.06 -11.63 -9.78
N SER A 15 -7.01 -12.22 -8.59
CA SER A 15 -8.12 -12.96 -8.03
C SER A 15 -8.99 -12.17 -7.06
N LEU A 16 -8.62 -10.92 -6.75
CA LEU A 16 -9.36 -10.11 -5.77
C LEU A 16 -10.76 -9.76 -6.29
N GLU A 17 -11.73 -9.92 -5.42
CA GLU A 17 -13.12 -9.58 -5.72
C GLU A 17 -13.48 -8.22 -5.15
N TYR A 18 -14.33 -7.50 -5.87
CA TYR A 18 -14.83 -6.22 -5.42
C TYR A 18 -16.02 -6.44 -4.49
N LYS A 19 -16.11 -5.60 -3.48
CA LYS A 19 -17.18 -5.67 -2.47
C LYS A 19 -17.90 -4.33 -2.41
N ASP A 20 -19.02 -4.31 -1.68
CA ASP A 20 -19.82 -3.09 -1.53
C ASP A 20 -19.05 -1.95 -0.85
N ARG A 21 -18.03 -2.29 -0.06
CA ARG A 21 -17.22 -1.32 0.66
C ARG A 21 -15.75 -1.53 0.36
N PRO A 22 -14.94 -0.46 0.41
CA PRO A 22 -13.49 -0.64 0.25
C PRO A 22 -12.93 -1.54 1.35
N TYR A 23 -11.90 -2.30 1.01
CA TYR A 23 -11.19 -3.09 2.00
C TYR A 23 -9.70 -3.08 1.69
N PHE A 24 -8.89 -3.50 2.67
CA PHE A 24 -7.46 -3.53 2.54
C PHE A 24 -6.93 -4.96 2.51
N VAL A 25 -5.89 -5.17 1.70
CA VAL A 25 -5.09 -6.40 1.73
C VAL A 25 -3.70 -5.99 2.23
N LEU A 26 -3.33 -6.50 3.40
CA LEU A 26 -2.08 -6.14 4.07
C LEU A 26 -1.01 -7.17 3.73
N SER A 27 0.19 -6.70 3.41
CA SER A 27 1.31 -7.59 3.13
C SER A 27 1.87 -8.16 4.43
N ASN A 28 2.14 -9.47 4.46
CA ASN A 28 2.84 -10.07 5.58
C ASN A 28 4.36 -10.11 5.38
N ASN A 29 4.85 -9.76 4.17
CA ASN A 29 6.28 -9.74 3.82
C ASN A 29 6.89 -8.34 3.95
N TYR A 30 6.10 -7.32 3.62
CA TYR A 30 6.56 -5.93 3.59
C TYR A 30 5.70 -5.11 4.54
N PRO A 31 6.16 -4.88 5.78
CA PRO A 31 5.38 -4.11 6.76
C PRO A 31 4.95 -2.76 6.22
N GLY A 32 3.67 -2.44 6.36
CA GLY A 32 3.11 -1.19 5.89
C GLY A 32 2.67 -1.17 4.44
N PHE A 33 3.08 -2.16 3.64
CA PHE A 33 2.64 -2.26 2.25
C PHE A 33 1.26 -2.90 2.21
N ARG A 34 0.33 -2.27 1.49
CA ARG A 34 -1.03 -2.78 1.39
C ARG A 34 -1.70 -2.37 0.10
N LEU A 35 -2.76 -3.10 -0.23
CA LEU A 35 -3.64 -2.77 -1.35
C LEU A 35 -4.94 -2.20 -0.80
N LYS A 36 -5.49 -1.21 -1.49
CA LYS A 36 -6.84 -0.74 -1.22
C LYS A 36 -7.72 -1.14 -2.39
N VAL A 37 -8.72 -1.96 -2.12
CA VAL A 37 -9.66 -2.44 -3.14
C VAL A 37 -10.95 -1.63 -3.03
N ASN A 38 -11.27 -0.87 -4.06
CA ASN A 38 -12.49 -0.04 -4.10
C ASN A 38 -13.67 -0.81 -4.70
N PRO A 39 -14.91 -0.45 -4.31
CA PRO A 39 -16.09 -1.10 -4.89
C PRO A 39 -16.18 -0.97 -6.42
N GLN A 40 -15.59 0.08 -6.98
CA GLN A 40 -15.60 0.31 -8.43
C GLN A 40 -14.55 -0.51 -9.19
N GLY A 41 -13.80 -1.32 -8.47
CA GLY A 41 -12.80 -2.19 -9.10
C GLY A 41 -11.40 -1.60 -9.19
N ARG A 42 -11.15 -0.46 -8.57
CA ARG A 42 -9.82 0.12 -8.54
C ARG A 42 -9.02 -0.47 -7.39
N ILE A 43 -7.84 -0.96 -7.69
CA ILE A 43 -6.90 -1.47 -6.69
C ILE A 43 -5.71 -0.52 -6.66
N SER A 44 -5.46 0.08 -5.51
CA SER A 44 -4.35 1.02 -5.32
C SER A 44 -3.27 0.41 -4.46
N PHE A 45 -2.00 0.70 -4.79
CA PHE A 45 -0.85 0.34 -3.97
C PHE A 45 -0.57 1.47 -3.00
N ILE A 46 -0.53 1.18 -1.71
CA ILE A 46 -0.27 2.20 -0.70
C ILE A 46 0.77 1.73 0.30
N THR A 47 1.45 2.72 0.91
CA THR A 47 2.32 2.53 2.05
C THR A 47 1.67 3.24 3.23
N TYR A 48 1.54 2.52 4.36
CA TYR A 48 1.03 3.07 5.60
C TYR A 48 2.14 3.01 6.64
N GLY A 49 2.50 4.15 7.20
CA GLY A 49 3.56 4.20 8.19
C GLY A 49 3.66 5.55 8.86
N ARG A 50 4.52 5.62 9.86
CA ARG A 50 4.77 6.84 10.61
C ARG A 50 6.14 7.38 10.24
N VAL A 51 6.22 8.72 10.21
CA VAL A 51 7.52 9.40 10.13
C VAL A 51 8.26 9.12 11.43
N HIS A 52 9.51 8.70 11.33
CA HIS A 52 10.34 8.50 12.51
C HIS A 52 10.45 9.82 13.29
N PHE A 53 10.45 9.75 14.60
CA PHE A 53 10.45 10.89 15.54
C PHE A 53 9.10 11.59 15.70
N GLY A 54 8.02 10.98 15.32
CA GLY A 54 6.72 11.44 15.74
C GLY A 54 5.77 11.79 14.65
N GLY A 55 4.58 12.11 15.04
CA GLY A 55 3.51 12.45 14.15
C GLY A 55 2.53 11.31 13.93
N ASN A 56 1.46 11.64 13.26
CA ASN A 56 0.41 10.68 12.92
C ASN A 56 0.87 9.80 11.76
N PRO A 57 0.30 8.59 11.65
CA PRO A 57 0.58 7.74 10.49
C PRO A 57 0.25 8.44 9.19
N ARG A 58 1.03 8.13 8.15
CA ARG A 58 0.82 8.65 6.81
C ARG A 58 0.40 7.53 5.87
N THR A 59 -0.51 7.84 4.97
CA THR A 59 -0.89 6.95 3.88
C THR A 59 -0.38 7.55 2.59
N ILE A 60 0.49 6.83 1.91
CA ILE A 60 1.08 7.29 0.66
C ILE A 60 0.58 6.38 -0.46
N THR A 61 -0.16 6.93 -1.42
CA THR A 61 -0.66 6.19 -2.57
C THR A 61 0.38 6.26 -3.68
N HIS A 62 0.87 5.10 -4.12
CA HIS A 62 1.88 5.03 -5.18
C HIS A 62 1.27 5.01 -6.57
N GLY A 63 0.10 4.43 -6.71
CA GLY A 63 -0.59 4.29 -7.98
C GLY A 63 -1.55 3.11 -7.94
N THR A 64 -2.09 2.77 -9.09
CA THR A 64 -3.05 1.67 -9.21
C THR A 64 -2.43 0.51 -9.98
N THR A 65 -3.11 -0.63 -9.98
CA THR A 65 -2.68 -1.80 -10.75
C THR A 65 -2.69 -1.56 -12.26
N LYS A 66 -3.36 -0.49 -12.71
CA LYS A 66 -3.34 -0.10 -14.12
C LYS A 66 -2.08 0.67 -14.51
N ASN A 67 -1.45 1.34 -13.55
CA ASN A 67 -0.30 2.21 -13.79
C ASN A 67 1.03 1.58 -13.35
N LEU A 68 0.99 0.66 -12.38
CA LEU A 68 2.17 0.06 -11.80
C LEU A 68 2.06 -1.45 -11.78
N THR A 69 3.19 -2.12 -11.99
CA THR A 69 3.30 -3.54 -11.68
C THR A 69 3.53 -3.70 -10.18
N LEU A 70 3.33 -4.92 -9.68
CA LEU A 70 3.60 -5.21 -8.28
C LEU A 70 5.07 -4.93 -7.92
N ALA A 71 6.00 -5.31 -8.80
CA ALA A 71 7.43 -5.07 -8.57
C ALA A 71 7.75 -3.59 -8.44
N GLU A 72 7.18 -2.76 -9.31
CA GLU A 72 7.35 -1.32 -9.25
C GLU A 72 6.77 -0.72 -7.97
N ALA A 73 5.61 -1.22 -7.55
CA ALA A 73 4.96 -0.78 -6.32
C ALA A 73 5.80 -1.12 -5.09
N ILE A 74 6.39 -2.31 -5.06
CA ILE A 74 7.26 -2.74 -3.97
C ILE A 74 8.51 -1.85 -3.89
N GLU A 75 9.11 -1.53 -5.04
CA GLU A 75 10.26 -0.61 -5.07
C GLU A 75 9.91 0.75 -4.48
N LYS A 76 8.77 1.29 -4.86
CA LYS A 76 8.30 2.57 -4.33
C LYS A 76 8.02 2.49 -2.84
N HIS A 77 7.46 1.38 -2.38
CA HIS A 77 7.21 1.14 -0.96
C HIS A 77 8.52 1.13 -0.17
N LEU A 78 9.53 0.41 -0.65
CA LEU A 78 10.82 0.32 0.04
C LEU A 78 11.50 1.68 0.12
N TYR A 79 11.45 2.46 -0.95
CA TYR A 79 11.99 3.81 -0.97
C TYR A 79 11.26 4.71 0.03
N THR A 80 9.93 4.65 0.03
CA THR A 80 9.08 5.43 0.93
C THR A 80 9.38 5.07 2.39
N THR A 81 9.53 3.78 2.68
CA THR A 81 9.85 3.31 4.02
C THR A 81 11.18 3.89 4.52
N LYS A 82 12.18 3.96 3.64
CA LYS A 82 13.46 4.57 3.98
C LYS A 82 13.33 6.05 4.33
N LEU A 83 12.50 6.78 3.59
CA LEU A 83 12.25 8.19 3.88
C LEU A 83 11.60 8.35 5.25
N LEU A 84 10.62 7.51 5.56
CA LEU A 84 9.94 7.56 6.86
C LEU A 84 10.92 7.26 8.01
N GLU A 85 11.79 6.27 7.82
CA GLU A 85 12.80 5.92 8.82
C GLU A 85 13.79 7.04 9.07
N ARG A 86 14.07 7.87 8.07
CA ARG A 86 14.95 9.01 8.18
C ARG A 86 14.27 10.26 8.75
N GLY A 87 12.98 10.16 9.08
CA GLY A 87 12.22 11.30 9.58
C GLY A 87 11.72 12.23 8.50
N GLN A 88 11.74 11.80 7.24
CA GLN A 88 11.26 12.59 6.11
C GLN A 88 9.84 12.19 5.74
N ASP A 89 8.96 13.17 5.58
CA ASP A 89 7.59 12.92 5.15
C ASP A 89 7.55 12.91 3.62
N PRO A 90 7.24 11.75 2.98
CA PRO A 90 7.21 11.68 1.52
C PRO A 90 6.22 12.63 0.87
N ASN A 91 5.18 13.04 1.60
CA ASN A 91 4.18 13.97 1.08
C ASN A 91 4.70 15.41 1.01
N LEU A 92 5.84 15.70 1.63
CA LEU A 92 6.43 17.04 1.65
C LEU A 92 7.64 17.17 0.72
N ILE A 93 7.95 16.15 -0.03
CA ILE A 93 9.11 16.12 -0.93
C ILE A 93 8.65 16.30 -2.36
#